data_1e4ae8c556999edd04bd89a262d62fff
#
_entry.id   1e4ae8c556999edd04bd89a262d62fff
#
_cell.length_a   1.000
_cell.length_b   1.000
_cell.length_c   1.000
_cell.angle_alpha   90.00
_cell.angle_beta   90.00
_cell.angle_gamma   90.00
#
_symmetry.space_group_name_H-M   'P 1'
#
loop_
_entity.id
_entity.type
_entity.pdbx_description
1 polymer ?
#
loop_
_entity_poly.entity_id
_entity_poly.type
_entity_poly.pdbx_seq_one_letter_code
_entity_poly.pdbx_strand_id
1 'polypeptide(L)'
;MYRLSPLAELVGVCDIIEQRADAAADRLGVPAFYDAEEMLKELRPDICSVATGGYEYGSDHYLPTMQALEAGCHVLCEKPISNEIPEAEQMVAKAKEQNVCFGVNLNHRFTPAARLAKRWQDEGRLGHLLFVNMSMWIMNPRESSPYFQLKALHPHTVDVMRYFCGDVEAVHCFATKAPGREIWSTAQFNLRFKNGVVGSLTGSYDIERGHPMERCEVAGTKGRFVIDDMYREATLYPAGSPEKSVYSNPLFGGMRDFVDTFR
;
A
#
# COMPACT_ATOMS: atom_id res chain seq x y z
N MET A 1 9.21 -6.24 -11.37
CA MET A 1 10.04 -6.07 -10.16
C MET A 1 11.06 -7.19 -10.06
N TYR A 2 10.70 -8.45 -9.81
CA TYR A 2 11.66 -9.56 -9.58
C TYR A 2 12.68 -9.78 -10.71
N ARG A 3 12.26 -9.75 -11.99
CA ARG A 3 13.17 -9.88 -13.15
C ARG A 3 14.31 -8.87 -13.20
N LEU A 4 14.18 -7.77 -12.49
CA LEU A 4 15.16 -6.68 -12.49
C LEU A 4 16.07 -6.71 -11.27
N SER A 5 15.81 -7.62 -10.34
CA SER A 5 16.64 -7.83 -9.16
C SER A 5 17.71 -8.86 -9.49
N PRO A 6 19.00 -8.54 -9.27
CA PRO A 6 20.06 -9.54 -9.39
C PRO A 6 20.03 -10.58 -8.25
N LEU A 7 19.14 -10.39 -7.26
CA LEU A 7 19.01 -11.24 -6.08
C LEU A 7 17.83 -12.22 -6.18
N ALA A 8 17.07 -12.20 -7.29
CA ALA A 8 15.89 -13.04 -7.44
C ALA A 8 15.80 -13.59 -8.86
N GLU A 9 15.45 -14.87 -8.95
CA GLU A 9 15.11 -15.55 -10.18
C GLU A 9 13.60 -15.83 -10.20
N LEU A 10 12.92 -15.46 -11.28
CA LEU A 10 11.52 -15.80 -11.47
C LEU A 10 11.43 -17.21 -12.06
N VAL A 11 10.85 -18.14 -11.33
CA VAL A 11 10.83 -19.57 -11.68
C VAL A 11 9.50 -20.06 -12.25
N GLY A 12 8.41 -19.32 -12.07
CA GLY A 12 7.10 -19.70 -12.61
C GLY A 12 6.03 -18.66 -12.34
N VAL A 13 4.89 -18.80 -13.00
CA VAL A 13 3.67 -18.01 -12.79
C VAL A 13 2.46 -18.93 -12.72
N CYS A 14 1.46 -18.52 -11.92
CA CYS A 14 0.21 -19.24 -11.74
C CYS A 14 -0.98 -18.29 -11.84
N ASP A 15 -2.00 -18.68 -12.59
CA ASP A 15 -3.33 -18.08 -12.58
C ASP A 15 -4.37 -19.18 -12.88
N ILE A 16 -5.48 -19.20 -12.16
CA ILE A 16 -6.59 -20.13 -12.39
C ILE A 16 -7.24 -19.95 -13.76
N ILE A 17 -6.99 -18.83 -14.42
CA ILE A 17 -7.39 -18.55 -15.79
C ILE A 17 -6.20 -18.86 -16.71
N GLU A 18 -6.22 -20.03 -17.36
CA GLU A 18 -5.15 -20.55 -18.21
C GLU A 18 -4.58 -19.49 -19.16
N GLN A 19 -5.45 -18.80 -19.90
CA GLN A 19 -5.03 -17.75 -20.83
C GLN A 19 -4.21 -16.62 -20.19
N ARG A 20 -4.46 -16.29 -18.92
CA ARG A 20 -3.67 -15.29 -18.19
C ARG A 20 -2.32 -15.85 -17.76
N ALA A 21 -2.31 -17.09 -17.29
CA ALA A 21 -1.08 -17.79 -16.92
C ALA A 21 -0.15 -17.90 -18.15
N ASP A 22 -0.68 -18.38 -19.29
CA ASP A 22 0.08 -18.52 -20.53
C ASP A 22 0.64 -17.19 -21.03
N ALA A 23 -0.20 -16.15 -21.12
CA ALA A 23 0.25 -14.82 -21.53
C ALA A 23 1.32 -14.22 -20.61
N ALA A 24 1.25 -14.52 -19.31
CA ALA A 24 2.27 -14.10 -18.35
C ALA A 24 3.55 -14.93 -18.52
N ALA A 25 3.44 -16.23 -18.69
CA ALA A 25 4.54 -17.17 -18.89
C ALA A 25 5.35 -16.80 -20.15
N ASP A 26 4.67 -16.60 -21.28
CA ASP A 26 5.28 -16.19 -22.54
C ASP A 26 6.05 -14.87 -22.41
N ARG A 27 5.43 -13.87 -21.79
CA ARG A 27 6.06 -12.56 -21.59
C ARG A 27 7.28 -12.63 -20.68
N LEU A 28 7.26 -13.53 -19.69
CA LEU A 28 8.27 -13.62 -18.64
C LEU A 28 9.32 -14.69 -18.94
N GLY A 29 9.05 -15.63 -19.84
CA GLY A 29 9.94 -16.72 -20.21
C GLY A 29 10.07 -17.78 -19.12
N VAL A 30 8.97 -18.10 -18.44
CA VAL A 30 8.89 -19.08 -17.33
C VAL A 30 7.71 -20.03 -17.51
N PRO A 31 7.67 -21.19 -16.84
CA PRO A 31 6.53 -22.09 -16.88
C PRO A 31 5.22 -21.46 -16.38
N ALA A 32 4.10 -21.84 -17.01
CA ALA A 32 2.75 -21.52 -16.59
C ALA A 32 2.18 -22.67 -15.74
N PHE A 33 1.45 -22.31 -14.69
CA PHE A 33 0.66 -23.23 -13.87
C PHE A 33 -0.76 -22.70 -13.73
N TYR A 34 -1.72 -23.59 -13.55
CA TYR A 34 -3.14 -23.26 -13.40
C TYR A 34 -3.68 -23.61 -12.01
N ASP A 35 -2.84 -24.26 -11.21
CA ASP A 35 -3.07 -24.61 -9.82
C ASP A 35 -1.86 -24.19 -8.96
N ALA A 36 -2.13 -23.49 -7.87
CA ALA A 36 -1.07 -22.95 -7.01
C ALA A 36 -0.36 -24.06 -6.21
N GLU A 37 -1.07 -25.09 -5.78
CA GLU A 37 -0.47 -26.22 -5.04
C GLU A 37 0.48 -27.02 -5.94
N GLU A 38 0.07 -27.26 -7.18
CA GLU A 38 0.92 -27.92 -8.17
C GLU A 38 2.20 -27.12 -8.41
N MET A 39 2.09 -25.82 -8.66
CA MET A 39 3.24 -24.94 -8.83
C MET A 39 4.18 -24.97 -7.61
N LEU A 40 3.64 -24.82 -6.42
CA LEU A 40 4.42 -24.79 -5.19
C LEU A 40 5.14 -26.13 -4.94
N LYS A 41 4.48 -27.25 -5.23
CA LYS A 41 5.05 -28.58 -5.10
C LYS A 41 6.17 -28.86 -6.10
N GLU A 42 5.98 -28.43 -7.35
CA GLU A 42 6.93 -28.69 -8.44
C GLU A 42 8.16 -27.76 -8.33
N LEU A 43 7.93 -26.45 -8.19
CA LEU A 43 9.00 -25.45 -8.22
C LEU A 43 9.69 -25.24 -6.87
N ARG A 44 8.98 -25.46 -5.75
CA ARG A 44 9.46 -25.20 -4.38
C ARG A 44 10.16 -23.83 -4.25
N PRO A 45 9.48 -22.73 -4.60
CA PRO A 45 10.12 -21.42 -4.59
C PRO A 45 10.41 -20.96 -3.15
N ASP A 46 11.51 -20.20 -2.97
CA ASP A 46 11.79 -19.57 -1.67
C ASP A 46 10.78 -18.47 -1.35
N ILE A 47 10.32 -17.74 -2.38
CA ILE A 47 9.42 -16.60 -2.24
C ILE A 47 8.23 -16.78 -3.18
N CYS A 48 7.04 -16.58 -2.65
CA CYS A 48 5.80 -16.50 -3.42
C CYS A 48 5.24 -15.08 -3.37
N SER A 49 4.91 -14.52 -4.55
CA SER A 49 4.21 -13.24 -4.63
C SER A 49 2.74 -13.47 -4.96
N VAL A 50 1.86 -13.24 -4.00
CA VAL A 50 0.41 -13.34 -4.19
C VAL A 50 -0.09 -12.01 -4.72
N ALA A 51 -0.39 -11.98 -6.04
CA ALA A 51 -0.80 -10.79 -6.78
C ALA A 51 -2.19 -10.95 -7.42
N THR A 52 -3.02 -11.80 -6.86
CA THR A 52 -4.44 -11.96 -7.21
C THR A 52 -5.20 -10.66 -6.94
N GLY A 53 -6.35 -10.46 -7.57
CA GLY A 53 -7.06 -9.18 -7.51
C GLY A 53 -7.66 -8.83 -6.14
N GLY A 54 -7.65 -9.74 -5.18
CA GLY A 54 -8.37 -9.60 -3.93
C GLY A 54 -9.89 -9.66 -4.10
N TYR A 55 -10.62 -9.83 -3.00
CA TYR A 55 -12.09 -9.99 -2.98
C TYR A 55 -12.81 -8.89 -3.75
N GLU A 56 -12.40 -7.65 -3.59
CA GLU A 56 -13.03 -6.49 -4.23
C GLU A 56 -12.93 -6.50 -5.77
N TYR A 57 -12.07 -7.33 -6.33
CA TYR A 57 -11.90 -7.53 -7.78
C TYR A 57 -12.32 -8.92 -8.25
N GLY A 58 -13.08 -9.66 -7.41
CA GLY A 58 -13.58 -11.01 -7.72
C GLY A 58 -12.55 -12.11 -7.55
N SER A 59 -11.52 -11.89 -6.73
CA SER A 59 -10.51 -12.87 -6.40
C SER A 59 -10.16 -12.80 -4.90
N ASP A 60 -9.29 -13.67 -4.43
CA ASP A 60 -8.97 -13.84 -3.03
C ASP A 60 -7.46 -13.82 -2.78
N HIS A 61 -7.04 -13.28 -1.63
CA HIS A 61 -5.66 -13.35 -1.16
C HIS A 61 -5.45 -14.45 -0.12
N TYR A 62 -6.52 -14.85 0.59
CA TYR A 62 -6.41 -15.77 1.73
C TYR A 62 -5.91 -17.15 1.31
N LEU A 63 -6.66 -17.83 0.42
CA LEU A 63 -6.32 -19.19 0.02
C LEU A 63 -4.91 -19.31 -0.60
N PRO A 64 -4.53 -18.52 -1.63
CA PRO A 64 -3.21 -18.66 -2.22
C PRO A 64 -2.08 -18.25 -1.26
N THR A 65 -2.32 -17.34 -0.33
CA THR A 65 -1.35 -16.99 0.72
C THR A 65 -1.16 -18.15 1.69
N MET A 66 -2.24 -18.77 2.15
CA MET A 66 -2.16 -19.92 3.06
C MET A 66 -1.42 -21.08 2.43
N GLN A 67 -1.73 -21.44 1.16
CA GLN A 67 -1.04 -22.47 0.41
C GLN A 67 0.48 -22.21 0.31
N ALA A 68 0.86 -20.96 -0.01
CA ALA A 68 2.28 -20.59 -0.09
C ALA A 68 2.99 -20.66 1.28
N LEU A 69 2.33 -20.19 2.35
CA LEU A 69 2.88 -20.26 3.71
C LEU A 69 3.01 -21.70 4.18
N GLU A 70 2.03 -22.57 3.92
CA GLU A 70 2.04 -24.00 4.24
C GLU A 70 3.13 -24.75 3.47
N ALA A 71 3.43 -24.32 2.25
CA ALA A 71 4.56 -24.83 1.47
C ALA A 71 5.92 -24.35 1.97
N GLY A 72 5.97 -23.49 3.00
CA GLY A 72 7.21 -22.95 3.59
C GLY A 72 7.82 -21.78 2.84
N CYS A 73 7.08 -21.15 1.95
CA CYS A 73 7.56 -19.97 1.20
C CYS A 73 7.51 -18.70 2.05
N HIS A 74 8.46 -17.81 1.86
CA HIS A 74 8.29 -16.40 2.21
C HIS A 74 7.22 -15.80 1.29
N VAL A 75 6.31 -14.96 1.81
CA VAL A 75 5.20 -14.44 1.01
C VAL A 75 5.17 -12.91 1.00
N LEU A 76 5.02 -12.34 -0.20
CA LEU A 76 4.60 -10.96 -0.40
C LEU A 76 3.19 -10.96 -0.99
N CYS A 77 2.22 -10.51 -0.19
CA CYS A 77 0.81 -10.45 -0.59
C CYS A 77 0.43 -9.04 -1.03
N GLU A 78 -0.40 -8.92 -2.06
CA GLU A 78 -1.04 -7.66 -2.42
C GLU A 78 -2.00 -7.18 -1.32
N LYS A 79 -2.27 -5.88 -1.37
CA LYS A 79 -3.21 -5.22 -0.46
C LYS A 79 -4.65 -5.19 -1.05
N PRO A 80 -5.67 -5.18 -0.22
CA PRO A 80 -5.65 -5.41 1.24
C PRO A 80 -5.23 -6.85 1.56
N ILE A 81 -4.65 -7.07 2.74
CA ILE A 81 -4.24 -8.42 3.19
C ILE A 81 -5.39 -9.43 3.09
N SER A 82 -6.56 -9.06 3.60
CA SER A 82 -7.87 -9.71 3.46
C SER A 82 -8.97 -8.67 3.72
N ASN A 83 -10.20 -8.97 3.31
CA ASN A 83 -11.40 -8.22 3.71
C ASN A 83 -11.91 -8.62 5.10
N GLU A 84 -11.45 -9.76 5.61
CA GLU A 84 -11.87 -10.34 6.87
C GLU A 84 -10.70 -10.39 7.87
N ILE A 85 -10.90 -9.78 9.05
CA ILE A 85 -9.87 -9.73 10.10
C ILE A 85 -9.41 -11.13 10.53
N PRO A 86 -10.31 -12.11 10.78
CA PRO A 86 -9.89 -13.45 11.16
C PRO A 86 -8.99 -14.15 10.14
N GLU A 87 -9.21 -13.95 8.84
CA GLU A 87 -8.34 -14.48 7.78
C GLU A 87 -6.95 -13.86 7.83
N ALA A 88 -6.88 -12.54 7.99
CA ALA A 88 -5.61 -11.84 8.11
C ALA A 88 -4.81 -12.32 9.35
N GLU A 89 -5.49 -12.55 10.47
CA GLU A 89 -4.89 -13.10 11.69
C GLU A 89 -4.35 -14.52 11.46
N GLN A 90 -5.10 -15.37 10.75
CA GLN A 90 -4.67 -16.73 10.40
C GLN A 90 -3.42 -16.72 9.50
N MET A 91 -3.37 -15.86 8.47
CA MET A 91 -2.19 -15.71 7.61
C MET A 91 -0.95 -15.31 8.44
N VAL A 92 -1.09 -14.34 9.33
CA VAL A 92 0.01 -13.91 10.22
C VAL A 92 0.43 -15.01 11.18
N ALA A 93 -0.53 -15.76 11.75
CA ALA A 93 -0.25 -16.88 12.63
C ALA A 93 0.48 -18.03 11.88
N LYS A 94 0.02 -18.35 10.67
CA LYS A 94 0.64 -19.38 9.82
C LYS A 94 2.08 -19.03 9.46
N ALA A 95 2.35 -17.79 9.08
CA ALA A 95 3.72 -17.34 8.78
C ALA A 95 4.66 -17.49 9.99
N LYS A 96 4.17 -17.19 11.21
CA LYS A 96 4.92 -17.39 12.45
C LYS A 96 5.14 -18.88 12.73
N GLU A 97 4.12 -19.70 12.56
CA GLU A 97 4.20 -21.16 12.73
C GLU A 97 5.26 -21.79 11.81
N GLN A 98 5.27 -21.39 10.55
CA GLN A 98 6.22 -21.87 9.54
C GLN A 98 7.61 -21.19 9.62
N ASN A 99 7.76 -20.20 10.49
CA ASN A 99 8.99 -19.40 10.62
C ASN A 99 9.44 -18.77 9.30
N VAL A 100 8.50 -18.23 8.51
CA VAL A 100 8.74 -17.55 7.24
C VAL A 100 8.36 -16.06 7.32
N CYS A 101 8.92 -15.26 6.42
CA CYS A 101 8.54 -13.85 6.29
C CYS A 101 7.20 -13.73 5.56
N PHE A 102 6.32 -12.91 6.10
CA PHE A 102 5.07 -12.52 5.45
C PHE A 102 4.97 -10.99 5.42
N GLY A 103 4.87 -10.44 4.22
CA GLY A 103 4.74 -9.02 3.99
C GLY A 103 3.51 -8.69 3.15
N VAL A 104 2.93 -7.52 3.39
CA VAL A 104 1.86 -6.94 2.57
C VAL A 104 2.42 -5.80 1.74
N ASN A 105 2.05 -5.70 0.46
CA ASN A 105 2.56 -4.68 -0.46
C ASN A 105 2.00 -3.27 -0.16
N LEU A 106 2.33 -2.75 1.01
CA LEU A 106 2.05 -1.38 1.44
C LEU A 106 3.22 -0.48 1.05
N ASN A 107 3.41 -0.32 -0.24
CA ASN A 107 4.63 0.20 -0.85
C ASN A 107 4.85 1.72 -0.66
N HIS A 108 3.82 2.51 -0.32
CA HIS A 108 3.91 3.97 -0.21
C HIS A 108 4.93 4.44 0.84
N ARG A 109 5.05 3.73 1.98
CA ARG A 109 6.04 4.06 3.01
C ARG A 109 7.50 3.87 2.57
N PHE A 110 7.73 3.10 1.51
CA PHE A 110 9.07 2.80 1.00
C PHE A 110 9.52 3.76 -0.10
N THR A 111 8.67 4.69 -0.53
CA THR A 111 9.04 5.68 -1.54
C THR A 111 10.19 6.56 -1.05
N PRO A 112 11.05 7.06 -1.95
CA PRO A 112 12.16 7.94 -1.57
C PRO A 112 11.69 9.16 -0.76
N ALA A 113 10.57 9.77 -1.14
CA ALA A 113 9.97 10.91 -0.43
C ALA A 113 9.53 10.54 0.99
N ALA A 114 8.82 9.42 1.17
CA ALA A 114 8.39 8.96 2.50
C ALA A 114 9.58 8.58 3.40
N ARG A 115 10.57 7.89 2.85
CA ARG A 115 11.80 7.53 3.57
C ARG A 115 12.62 8.76 3.99
N LEU A 116 12.69 9.77 3.13
CA LEU A 116 13.36 11.03 3.47
C LEU A 116 12.61 11.78 4.56
N ALA A 117 11.28 11.90 4.45
CA ALA A 117 10.45 12.51 5.48
C ALA A 117 10.57 11.79 6.84
N LYS A 118 10.63 10.44 6.81
CA LYS A 118 10.88 9.65 8.03
C LYS A 118 12.23 9.96 8.64
N ARG A 119 13.27 10.09 7.84
CA ARG A 119 14.61 10.51 8.31
C ARG A 119 14.56 11.89 8.98
N TRP A 120 13.90 12.88 8.39
CA TRP A 120 13.73 14.18 9.03
C TRP A 120 13.05 14.11 10.39
N GLN A 121 12.03 13.23 10.50
CA GLN A 121 11.36 12.97 11.77
C GLN A 121 12.31 12.33 12.79
N ASP A 122 13.05 11.29 12.39
CA ASP A 122 13.97 10.53 13.25
C ASP A 122 15.17 11.38 13.70
N GLU A 123 15.59 12.36 12.88
CA GLU A 123 16.57 13.38 13.21
C GLU A 123 16.01 14.47 14.17
N GLY A 124 14.74 14.37 14.57
CA GLY A 124 14.09 15.31 15.51
C GLY A 124 13.75 16.67 14.89
N ARG A 125 13.74 16.80 13.56
CA ARG A 125 13.51 18.08 12.87
C ARG A 125 12.07 18.58 12.98
N LEU A 126 11.12 17.71 13.32
CA LEU A 126 9.74 18.08 13.60
C LEU A 126 9.50 18.39 15.09
N GLY A 127 10.35 17.91 15.97
CA GLY A 127 10.14 17.98 17.43
C GLY A 127 8.99 17.06 17.87
N HIS A 128 8.18 17.50 18.84
CA HIS A 128 6.99 16.76 19.26
C HIS A 128 5.91 16.84 18.19
N LEU A 129 5.42 15.70 17.74
CA LEU A 129 4.38 15.63 16.71
C LEU A 129 3.04 16.13 17.23
N LEU A 130 2.31 16.88 16.42
CA LEU A 130 1.04 17.49 16.76
C LEU A 130 -0.10 16.90 15.93
N PHE A 131 0.05 16.89 14.60
CA PHE A 131 -1.00 16.38 13.73
C PHE A 131 -0.47 15.78 12.42
N VAL A 132 -1.33 15.00 11.77
CA VAL A 132 -1.16 14.53 10.39
C VAL A 132 -2.42 14.80 9.58
N ASN A 133 -2.25 15.38 8.38
CA ASN A 133 -3.31 15.51 7.38
C ASN A 133 -2.96 14.65 6.17
N MET A 134 -3.90 13.83 5.76
CA MET A 134 -3.75 12.93 4.62
C MET A 134 -4.92 13.06 3.67
N SER A 135 -4.64 13.05 2.38
CA SER A 135 -5.68 12.95 1.35
C SER A 135 -5.25 12.03 0.23
N MET A 136 -6.21 11.28 -0.33
CA MET A 136 -6.01 10.47 -1.51
C MET A 136 -7.31 10.36 -2.30
N TRP A 137 -7.26 10.67 -3.58
CA TRP A 137 -8.39 10.55 -4.49
C TRP A 137 -7.99 10.09 -5.87
N ILE A 138 -8.87 9.33 -6.48
CA ILE A 138 -8.72 8.82 -7.84
C ILE A 138 -10.12 8.48 -8.36
N MET A 139 -10.43 8.91 -9.57
CA MET A 139 -11.68 8.51 -10.21
C MET A 139 -11.70 6.98 -10.41
N ASN A 140 -12.67 6.31 -9.80
CA ASN A 140 -12.88 4.88 -9.95
C ASN A 140 -14.39 4.58 -10.05
N PRO A 141 -14.89 4.18 -11.22
CA PRO A 141 -16.31 3.90 -11.43
C PRO A 141 -16.77 2.54 -10.88
N ARG A 142 -15.87 1.71 -10.32
CA ARG A 142 -16.23 0.39 -9.79
C ARG A 142 -17.07 0.50 -8.53
N GLU A 143 -18.00 -0.44 -8.37
CA GLU A 143 -18.95 -0.52 -7.28
C GLU A 143 -19.14 -1.97 -6.78
N SER A 144 -18.02 -2.64 -6.47
CA SER A 144 -18.00 -4.05 -6.08
C SER A 144 -18.57 -4.30 -4.68
N SER A 145 -18.50 -3.32 -3.78
CA SER A 145 -19.12 -3.38 -2.45
C SER A 145 -19.43 -1.98 -1.93
N PRO A 146 -20.34 -1.84 -0.94
CA PRO A 146 -20.69 -0.52 -0.36
C PRO A 146 -19.50 0.26 0.20
N TYR A 147 -18.45 -0.44 0.65
CA TYR A 147 -17.26 0.13 1.27
C TYR A 147 -16.00 -0.04 0.40
N PHE A 148 -16.17 -0.26 -0.89
CA PHE A 148 -15.05 -0.50 -1.82
C PHE A 148 -13.98 0.58 -1.75
N GLN A 149 -14.39 1.85 -1.71
CA GLN A 149 -13.48 2.98 -1.61
C GLN A 149 -12.58 2.88 -0.36
N LEU A 150 -13.15 2.54 0.78
CA LEU A 150 -12.42 2.42 2.04
C LEU A 150 -11.45 1.24 2.03
N LYS A 151 -11.90 0.08 1.58
CA LYS A 151 -11.14 -1.17 1.61
C LYS A 151 -10.04 -1.21 0.55
N ALA A 152 -10.27 -0.66 -0.64
CA ALA A 152 -9.32 -0.75 -1.74
C ALA A 152 -8.34 0.42 -1.82
N LEU A 153 -8.75 1.64 -1.43
CA LEU A 153 -7.92 2.83 -1.52
C LEU A 153 -7.09 3.07 -0.26
N HIS A 154 -7.72 2.99 0.92
CA HIS A 154 -7.14 3.46 2.18
C HIS A 154 -6.17 2.54 2.91
N PRO A 155 -5.90 1.28 2.54
CA PRO A 155 -4.79 0.55 3.13
C PRO A 155 -3.46 1.29 3.04
N HIS A 156 -3.18 1.95 1.90
CA HIS A 156 -1.96 2.75 1.73
C HIS A 156 -1.92 3.98 2.64
N THR A 157 -2.99 4.78 2.64
CA THR A 157 -3.02 6.04 3.39
C THR A 157 -2.98 5.81 4.90
N VAL A 158 -3.73 4.82 5.39
CA VAL A 158 -3.71 4.43 6.81
C VAL A 158 -2.33 3.92 7.21
N ASP A 159 -1.69 3.13 6.34
CA ASP A 159 -0.34 2.63 6.56
C ASP A 159 0.68 3.76 6.68
N VAL A 160 0.63 4.76 5.80
CA VAL A 160 1.52 5.93 5.84
C VAL A 160 1.27 6.77 7.09
N MET A 161 0.02 7.00 7.46
CA MET A 161 -0.31 7.73 8.69
C MET A 161 0.26 7.00 9.91
N ARG A 162 0.12 5.66 9.97
CA ARG A 162 0.71 4.85 11.03
C ARG A 162 2.24 4.83 11.01
N TYR A 163 2.84 4.88 9.83
CA TYR A 163 4.30 4.94 9.66
C TYR A 163 4.91 6.18 10.32
N PHE A 164 4.23 7.32 10.23
CA PHE A 164 4.70 8.56 10.84
C PHE A 164 4.21 8.76 12.28
N CYS A 165 2.97 8.38 12.59
CA CYS A 165 2.31 8.75 13.83
C CYS A 165 2.03 7.58 14.77
N GLY A 166 2.32 6.34 14.38
CA GLY A 166 2.08 5.16 15.22
C GLY A 166 0.63 4.66 15.16
N ASP A 167 0.23 3.89 16.17
CA ASP A 167 -1.09 3.23 16.19
C ASP A 167 -2.24 4.19 16.43
N VAL A 168 -3.33 3.96 15.69
CA VAL A 168 -4.60 4.66 15.89
C VAL A 168 -5.29 4.14 17.15
N GLU A 169 -5.78 5.05 17.98
CA GLU A 169 -6.57 4.77 19.18
C GLU A 169 -8.07 4.87 18.90
N ALA A 170 -8.48 5.93 18.16
CA ALA A 170 -9.89 6.20 17.89
C ALA A 170 -10.06 6.80 16.49
N VAL A 171 -11.21 6.52 15.88
CA VAL A 171 -11.61 7.04 14.59
C VAL A 171 -13.07 7.48 14.61
N HIS A 172 -13.34 8.59 13.92
CA HIS A 172 -14.68 9.06 13.59
C HIS A 172 -14.74 9.35 12.10
N CYS A 173 -15.81 8.90 11.42
CA CYS A 173 -15.92 9.00 9.97
C CYS A 173 -17.29 9.55 9.57
N PHE A 174 -17.28 10.47 8.62
CA PHE A 174 -18.42 10.79 7.77
C PHE A 174 -18.15 10.34 6.34
N ALA A 175 -19.15 9.75 5.71
CA ALA A 175 -19.07 9.33 4.32
C ALA A 175 -20.29 9.84 3.55
N THR A 176 -20.10 10.03 2.25
CA THR A 176 -21.15 10.44 1.32
C THR A 176 -21.05 9.66 0.01
N LYS A 177 -22.12 9.68 -0.75
CA LYS A 177 -22.18 9.14 -2.11
C LYS A 177 -22.29 10.31 -3.08
N ALA A 178 -21.48 10.35 -4.12
CA ALA A 178 -21.69 11.29 -5.19
C ALA A 178 -22.99 10.97 -5.96
N PRO A 179 -23.59 11.93 -6.67
CA PRO A 179 -24.79 11.67 -7.48
C PRO A 179 -24.59 10.50 -8.43
N GLY A 180 -25.53 9.55 -8.40
CA GLY A 180 -25.48 8.33 -9.24
C GLY A 180 -24.58 7.21 -8.73
N ARG A 181 -23.99 7.34 -7.53
CA ARG A 181 -23.17 6.28 -6.90
C ARG A 181 -23.99 5.45 -5.93
N GLU A 182 -23.74 4.13 -5.95
CA GLU A 182 -24.34 3.20 -4.98
C GLU A 182 -23.44 2.97 -3.76
N ILE A 183 -22.12 3.12 -3.90
CA ILE A 183 -21.13 2.96 -2.83
C ILE A 183 -20.91 4.26 -2.04
N TRP A 184 -20.37 4.14 -0.83
CA TRP A 184 -19.79 5.26 -0.08
C TRP A 184 -18.48 5.68 -0.76
N SER A 185 -18.58 6.59 -1.72
CA SER A 185 -17.52 6.92 -2.66
C SER A 185 -16.57 8.02 -2.19
N THR A 186 -16.98 8.80 -1.18
CA THR A 186 -16.15 9.81 -0.54
C THR A 186 -16.30 9.72 0.98
N ALA A 187 -15.17 9.74 1.69
CA ALA A 187 -15.16 9.65 3.14
C ALA A 187 -14.12 10.60 3.75
N GLN A 188 -14.45 11.11 4.92
CA GLN A 188 -13.56 11.93 5.74
C GLN A 188 -13.49 11.35 7.15
N PHE A 189 -12.26 11.18 7.62
CA PHE A 189 -11.97 10.61 8.94
C PHE A 189 -11.25 11.64 9.81
N ASN A 190 -11.61 11.63 11.10
CA ASN A 190 -10.80 12.21 12.15
C ASN A 190 -10.23 11.08 13.00
N LEU A 191 -8.94 11.13 13.29
CA LEU A 191 -8.20 10.10 14.00
C LEU A 191 -7.54 10.66 15.27
N ARG A 192 -7.45 9.84 16.29
CA ARG A 192 -6.56 10.06 17.43
C ARG A 192 -5.61 8.88 17.51
N PHE A 193 -4.31 9.18 17.60
CA PHE A 193 -3.26 8.18 17.75
C PHE A 193 -2.94 7.96 19.23
N LYS A 194 -2.44 6.77 19.57
CA LYS A 194 -2.11 6.39 20.95
C LYS A 194 -1.09 7.31 21.64
N ASN A 195 -0.26 7.99 20.86
CA ASN A 195 0.73 8.97 21.34
C ASN A 195 0.18 10.41 21.47
N GLY A 196 -1.13 10.60 21.30
CA GLY A 196 -1.81 11.88 21.41
C GLY A 196 -1.84 12.73 20.13
N VAL A 197 -1.16 12.31 19.07
CA VAL A 197 -1.25 12.98 17.76
C VAL A 197 -2.69 12.87 17.23
N VAL A 198 -3.20 13.94 16.61
CA VAL A 198 -4.49 13.93 15.93
C VAL A 198 -4.30 13.91 14.40
N GLY A 199 -5.26 13.36 13.68
CA GLY A 199 -5.14 13.28 12.23
C GLY A 199 -6.46 13.44 11.50
N SER A 200 -6.37 13.83 10.24
CA SER A 200 -7.46 13.79 9.29
C SER A 200 -7.07 13.01 8.03
N LEU A 201 -8.03 12.29 7.47
CA LEU A 201 -7.88 11.59 6.20
C LEU A 201 -9.12 11.86 5.35
N THR A 202 -8.92 12.38 4.14
CA THR A 202 -9.98 12.53 3.14
C THR A 202 -9.70 11.64 1.94
N GLY A 203 -10.66 10.83 1.54
CA GLY A 203 -10.55 9.95 0.39
C GLY A 203 -11.77 10.01 -0.52
N SER A 204 -11.55 9.89 -1.83
CA SER A 204 -12.64 9.93 -2.81
C SER A 204 -12.32 9.08 -4.04
N TYR A 205 -13.38 8.41 -4.56
CA TYR A 205 -13.39 7.78 -5.87
C TYR A 205 -14.13 8.61 -6.93
N ASP A 206 -14.53 9.85 -6.59
CA ASP A 206 -15.31 10.72 -7.47
C ASP A 206 -14.51 11.88 -8.04
N ILE A 207 -13.25 12.02 -7.65
CA ILE A 207 -12.40 13.12 -8.09
C ILE A 207 -11.41 12.60 -9.14
N GLU A 208 -11.38 13.27 -10.28
CA GLU A 208 -10.40 12.97 -11.31
C GLU A 208 -8.97 13.06 -10.76
N ARG A 209 -8.10 12.20 -11.28
CA ARG A 209 -6.69 12.19 -10.91
C ARG A 209 -6.06 13.52 -11.34
N GLY A 210 -5.91 14.42 -10.39
CA GLY A 210 -5.13 15.66 -10.53
C GLY A 210 -3.87 15.59 -9.69
N HIS A 211 -3.08 16.64 -9.70
CA HIS A 211 -1.93 16.76 -8.81
C HIS A 211 -2.26 17.71 -7.65
N PRO A 212 -1.95 17.32 -6.41
CA PRO A 212 -1.49 15.99 -5.99
C PRO A 212 -2.66 14.99 -5.90
N MET A 213 -2.43 13.76 -6.34
CA MET A 213 -3.39 12.65 -6.15
C MET A 213 -3.41 12.21 -4.69
N GLU A 214 -2.26 12.19 -4.06
CA GLU A 214 -2.05 11.81 -2.67
C GLU A 214 -1.14 12.84 -2.00
N ARG A 215 -1.56 13.32 -0.83
CA ARG A 215 -0.83 14.30 -0.06
C ARG A 215 -0.80 13.89 1.40
N CYS A 216 0.40 13.94 2.00
CA CYS A 216 0.61 13.73 3.42
C CYS A 216 1.34 14.92 4.02
N GLU A 217 0.78 15.52 5.07
CA GLU A 217 1.42 16.56 5.86
C GLU A 217 1.51 16.13 7.32
N VAL A 218 2.72 16.14 7.88
CA VAL A 218 2.96 15.89 9.31
C VAL A 218 3.60 17.12 9.93
N ALA A 219 3.03 17.58 11.03
CA ALA A 219 3.52 18.76 11.73
C ALA A 219 3.87 18.47 13.18
N GLY A 220 4.88 19.15 13.66
CA GLY A 220 5.33 19.11 15.03
C GLY A 220 5.82 20.50 15.51
N THR A 221 6.33 20.55 16.72
CA THR A 221 6.70 21.82 17.40
C THR A 221 7.91 22.51 16.80
N LYS A 222 8.75 21.81 16.01
CA LYS A 222 9.97 22.36 15.40
C LYS A 222 9.89 22.47 13.87
N GLY A 223 8.81 22.01 13.25
CA GLY A 223 8.65 22.07 11.80
C GLY A 223 7.56 21.13 11.32
N ARG A 224 7.38 21.12 10.01
CA ARG A 224 6.47 20.21 9.33
C ARG A 224 7.06 19.76 8.02
N PHE A 225 6.65 18.61 7.54
CA PHE A 225 6.89 18.23 6.16
C PHE A 225 5.58 18.04 5.40
N VAL A 226 5.67 18.15 4.09
CA VAL A 226 4.62 17.81 3.14
C VAL A 226 5.20 16.87 2.10
N ILE A 227 4.51 15.76 1.84
CA ILE A 227 4.76 14.87 0.70
C ILE A 227 3.61 15.06 -0.26
N ASP A 228 3.91 15.52 -1.46
CA ASP A 228 2.95 15.67 -2.55
C ASP A 228 3.14 14.55 -3.57
N ASP A 229 2.01 13.98 -4.04
CA ASP A 229 2.00 12.85 -4.98
C ASP A 229 2.88 11.70 -4.51
N MET A 230 2.81 11.34 -3.23
CA MET A 230 3.57 10.33 -2.49
C MET A 230 5.00 10.03 -2.99
N TYR A 231 5.17 10.06 -4.29
CA TYR A 231 6.36 9.59 -4.99
C TYR A 231 7.20 10.72 -5.58
N ARG A 232 6.61 11.91 -5.71
CA ARG A 232 7.17 13.00 -6.48
C ARG A 232 7.97 13.96 -5.65
N GLU A 233 7.39 14.52 -4.59
CA GLU A 233 8.01 15.60 -3.85
C GLU A 233 7.86 15.44 -2.34
N ALA A 234 8.91 15.82 -1.60
CA ALA A 234 8.84 16.03 -0.16
C ALA A 234 9.46 17.39 0.18
N THR A 235 8.75 18.20 0.96
CA THR A 235 9.22 19.52 1.41
C THR A 235 9.22 19.58 2.92
N LEU A 236 10.36 19.94 3.52
CA LEU A 236 10.48 20.24 4.94
C LEU A 236 10.44 21.76 5.16
N TYR A 237 9.63 22.18 6.11
CA TYR A 237 9.48 23.55 6.57
C TYR A 237 9.91 23.64 8.05
N PRO A 238 11.15 24.05 8.35
CA PRO A 238 11.58 24.27 9.74
C PRO A 238 10.82 25.42 10.39
N ALA A 239 10.50 25.30 11.68
CA ALA A 239 9.89 26.39 12.43
C ALA A 239 10.85 27.59 12.55
N GLY A 240 10.31 28.78 12.39
CA GLY A 240 11.10 30.05 12.54
C GLY A 240 12.10 30.31 11.41
N SER A 241 12.11 29.54 10.33
CA SER A 241 12.97 29.76 9.16
C SER A 241 12.14 30.02 7.90
N PRO A 242 12.51 31.00 7.06
CA PRO A 242 11.91 31.15 5.73
C PRO A 242 12.42 30.09 4.73
N GLU A 243 13.52 29.42 5.06
CA GLU A 243 14.13 28.41 4.19
C GLU A 243 13.40 27.09 4.30
N LYS A 244 13.27 26.41 3.17
CA LYS A 244 12.69 25.06 3.07
C LYS A 244 13.66 24.12 2.38
N SER A 245 13.60 22.84 2.74
CA SER A 245 14.33 21.77 2.01
C SER A 245 13.35 21.05 1.09
N VAL A 246 13.64 21.00 -0.20
CA VAL A 246 12.79 20.35 -1.20
C VAL A 246 13.54 19.17 -1.80
N TYR A 247 12.88 18.05 -1.86
CA TYR A 247 13.28 16.87 -2.63
C TYR A 247 12.26 16.68 -3.74
N SER A 248 12.72 16.62 -4.97
CA SER A 248 11.92 16.21 -6.12
C SER A 248 12.54 14.96 -6.74
N ASN A 249 11.72 13.94 -7.01
CA ASN A 249 12.18 12.77 -7.71
C ASN A 249 12.29 13.08 -9.22
N PRO A 250 13.49 13.13 -9.79
CA PRO A 250 13.69 13.50 -11.20
C PRO A 250 13.18 12.45 -12.18
N LEU A 251 12.94 11.22 -11.68
CA LEU A 251 12.48 10.09 -12.49
C LEU A 251 10.96 9.96 -12.54
N PHE A 252 10.23 10.86 -11.86
CA PHE A 252 8.79 10.73 -11.77
C PHE A 252 8.07 11.37 -12.97
N GLY A 253 7.76 10.59 -14.00
CA GLY A 253 6.98 10.97 -15.19
C GLY A 253 5.60 10.32 -15.28
N GLY A 254 5.16 9.56 -14.26
CA GLY A 254 3.86 8.90 -14.22
C GLY A 254 3.85 7.56 -13.50
N MET A 255 2.75 6.79 -13.64
CA MET A 255 2.61 5.47 -12.99
C MET A 255 3.69 4.45 -13.40
N ARG A 256 4.32 4.60 -14.56
CA ARG A 256 5.44 3.72 -14.98
C ARG A 256 6.67 3.93 -14.12
N ASP A 257 6.95 5.17 -13.74
CA ASP A 257 8.12 5.52 -12.94
C ASP A 257 7.96 5.11 -11.49
N PHE A 258 6.71 4.92 -11.02
CA PHE A 258 6.44 4.35 -9.72
C PHE A 258 7.03 2.94 -9.56
N VAL A 259 6.88 2.08 -10.57
CA VAL A 259 7.49 0.74 -10.57
C VAL A 259 9.02 0.82 -10.58
N ASP A 260 9.58 1.84 -11.24
CA ASP A 260 11.02 2.06 -11.35
C ASP A 260 11.62 2.64 -10.04
N THR A 261 10.81 3.28 -9.21
CA THR A 261 11.23 3.79 -7.88
C THR A 261 11.53 2.66 -6.88
N PHE A 262 11.02 1.45 -7.13
CA PHE A 262 11.28 0.25 -6.32
C PHE A 262 12.36 -0.68 -6.89
N ARG A 263 13.10 -0.23 -7.90
CA ARG A 263 14.27 -0.91 -8.44
C ARG A 263 15.52 -0.70 -7.60
#